data_d12d31825a13a6db33455d878753b646
#
_entry.id   d12d31825a13a6db33455d878753b646
#
_cell.length_a   1.000
_cell.length_b   1.000
_cell.length_c   1.000
_cell.angle_alpha   90.00
_cell.angle_beta   90.00
_cell.angle_gamma   90.00
#
_symmetry.space_group_name_H-M   'P 1'
#
loop_
_entity.id
_entity.type
_entity.pdbx_description
1 polymer ?
#
loop_
_entity_poly.entity_id
_entity_poly.type
_entity_poly.pdbx_seq_one_letter_code
_entity_poly.pdbx_strand_id
1 'polypeptide(L)'
;LRERLKEITCLYEIRRSLGLELSIETVCRNIIKFLIPAMQHPEYASITIELDGKRIASVPPSQDLTHELNSEICINGEACGQLSVYYPEDKPFLVVEEQRLINAITSDLARWLERKHVDELLHARLNEITCLYEIRRSMGMELSLEDVCLSIFKYLIPAMQFPEIATAVIEINDKQFTSKDLDQNLVSKLQSANNADADFTHFKHDFQLQANKSVLHSQISVN
;
A
#
# COMPACT_ATOMS: atom_id res chain seq x y z
N LEU A 1 -1.65 7.41 -38.49
CA LEU A 1 -2.91 7.68 -37.75
C LEU A 1 -3.23 6.53 -36.77
N ARG A 2 -3.12 5.28 -37.20
CA ARG A 2 -3.45 4.07 -36.42
C ARG A 2 -2.54 3.90 -35.21
N GLU A 3 -1.23 4.09 -35.35
CA GLU A 3 -0.25 3.97 -34.25
C GLU A 3 -0.46 5.08 -33.19
N ARG A 4 -0.68 6.31 -33.60
CA ARG A 4 -1.03 7.40 -32.66
C ARG A 4 -2.30 7.14 -31.86
N LEU A 5 -3.27 6.48 -32.48
CA LEU A 5 -4.50 6.11 -31.75
C LEU A 5 -4.22 5.06 -30.67
N LYS A 6 -3.36 4.06 -30.97
CA LYS A 6 -2.92 3.06 -29.99
C LYS A 6 -2.20 3.70 -28.80
N GLU A 7 -1.25 4.63 -29.07
CA GLU A 7 -0.53 5.37 -28.03
C GLU A 7 -1.49 6.14 -27.11
N ILE A 8 -2.40 6.92 -27.70
CA ILE A 8 -3.36 7.72 -26.94
C ILE A 8 -4.28 6.82 -26.10
N THR A 9 -4.77 5.73 -26.68
CA THR A 9 -5.62 4.78 -25.96
C THR A 9 -4.86 4.12 -24.81
N CYS A 10 -3.61 3.70 -25.02
CA CYS A 10 -2.75 3.14 -24.02
C CYS A 10 -2.56 4.11 -22.83
N LEU A 11 -2.13 5.33 -23.11
CA LEU A 11 -1.92 6.36 -22.09
C LEU A 11 -3.21 6.70 -21.33
N TYR A 12 -4.34 6.75 -22.02
CA TYR A 12 -5.64 6.99 -21.40
C TYR A 12 -6.02 5.87 -20.42
N GLU A 13 -5.92 4.61 -20.86
CA GLU A 13 -6.25 3.45 -20.00
C GLU A 13 -5.29 3.33 -18.81
N ILE A 14 -3.99 3.56 -19.02
CA ILE A 14 -3.01 3.58 -17.92
C ILE A 14 -3.37 4.66 -16.92
N ARG A 15 -3.56 5.92 -17.35
CA ARG A 15 -3.93 7.03 -16.45
C ARG A 15 -5.21 6.77 -15.67
N ARG A 16 -6.20 6.18 -16.34
CA ARG A 16 -7.46 5.80 -15.70
C ARG A 16 -7.27 4.71 -14.64
N SER A 17 -6.27 3.84 -14.81
CA SER A 17 -5.97 2.73 -13.89
C SER A 17 -5.07 3.14 -12.70
N LEU A 18 -4.57 4.38 -12.64
CA LEU A 18 -3.69 4.87 -11.57
C LEU A 18 -4.50 5.35 -10.34
N GLY A 19 -5.19 4.44 -9.67
CA GLY A 19 -5.87 4.72 -8.40
C GLY A 19 -4.93 4.68 -7.20
N LEU A 20 -5.05 5.61 -6.25
CA LEU A 20 -4.19 5.65 -5.04
C LEU A 20 -4.38 4.45 -4.12
N GLU A 21 -5.55 3.83 -4.13
CA GLU A 21 -5.90 2.64 -3.31
C GLU A 21 -5.27 1.35 -3.84
N LEU A 22 -4.75 1.37 -5.10
CA LEU A 22 -4.16 0.20 -5.70
C LEU A 22 -2.76 -0.08 -5.17
N SER A 23 -2.40 -1.36 -5.11
CA SER A 23 -1.02 -1.77 -4.83
C SER A 23 -0.11 -1.45 -6.02
N ILE A 24 1.18 -1.21 -5.75
CA ILE A 24 2.21 -0.99 -6.78
C ILE A 24 2.21 -2.14 -7.80
N GLU A 25 2.11 -3.37 -7.30
CA GLU A 25 2.07 -4.56 -8.16
C GLU A 25 0.87 -4.54 -9.12
N THR A 26 -0.31 -4.18 -8.62
CA THR A 26 -1.53 -4.09 -9.45
C THR A 26 -1.39 -3.02 -10.54
N VAL A 27 -0.83 -1.86 -10.19
CA VAL A 27 -0.58 -0.78 -11.16
C VAL A 27 0.43 -1.21 -12.22
N CYS A 28 1.55 -1.83 -11.84
CA CYS A 28 2.53 -2.34 -12.79
C CYS A 28 1.94 -3.40 -13.73
N ARG A 29 1.12 -4.32 -13.21
CA ARG A 29 0.41 -5.31 -14.04
C ARG A 29 -0.56 -4.65 -15.01
N ASN A 30 -1.27 -3.61 -14.60
CA ASN A 30 -2.15 -2.85 -15.47
C ASN A 30 -1.37 -2.12 -16.58
N ILE A 31 -0.24 -1.49 -16.23
CA ILE A 31 0.66 -0.87 -17.23
C ILE A 31 1.10 -1.90 -18.28
N ILE A 32 1.61 -3.03 -17.86
CA ILE A 32 2.02 -4.12 -18.77
C ILE A 32 0.86 -4.54 -19.68
N LYS A 33 -0.32 -4.75 -19.10
CA LYS A 33 -1.53 -5.16 -19.83
C LYS A 33 -1.93 -4.18 -20.94
N PHE A 34 -1.83 -2.87 -20.68
CA PHE A 34 -2.23 -1.86 -21.64
C PHE A 34 -1.09 -1.46 -22.61
N LEU A 35 0.16 -1.62 -22.20
CA LEU A 35 1.32 -1.28 -23.01
C LEU A 35 1.57 -2.32 -24.11
N ILE A 36 1.46 -3.62 -23.83
CA ILE A 36 1.70 -4.68 -24.84
C ILE A 36 0.92 -4.44 -26.13
N PRO A 37 -0.42 -4.20 -26.13
CA PRO A 37 -1.17 -3.98 -27.35
C PRO A 37 -0.80 -2.69 -28.11
N ALA A 38 -0.16 -1.73 -27.42
CA ALA A 38 0.25 -0.47 -28.00
C ALA A 38 1.61 -0.53 -28.70
N MET A 39 2.38 -1.58 -28.43
CA MET A 39 3.67 -1.82 -29.08
C MET A 39 3.51 -2.18 -30.56
N GLN A 40 4.58 -2.02 -31.34
CA GLN A 40 4.58 -2.33 -32.78
C GLN A 40 4.37 -3.83 -33.04
N HIS A 41 5.01 -4.66 -32.23
CA HIS A 41 4.96 -6.11 -32.33
C HIS A 41 4.44 -6.72 -31.02
N PRO A 42 3.14 -6.56 -30.72
CA PRO A 42 2.56 -6.95 -29.43
C PRO A 42 2.69 -8.45 -29.12
N GLU A 43 2.72 -9.28 -30.14
CA GLU A 43 2.86 -10.73 -30.04
C GLU A 43 4.28 -11.19 -29.63
N TYR A 44 5.28 -10.31 -29.79
CA TYR A 44 6.68 -10.58 -29.43
C TYR A 44 7.17 -9.74 -28.26
N ALA A 45 6.39 -8.73 -27.83
CA ALA A 45 6.78 -7.81 -26.79
C ALA A 45 6.85 -8.50 -25.41
N SER A 46 8.00 -8.43 -24.77
CA SER A 46 8.16 -8.74 -23.35
C SER A 46 8.43 -7.45 -22.59
N ILE A 47 7.67 -7.20 -21.53
CA ILE A 47 7.77 -5.97 -20.73
C ILE A 47 8.13 -6.33 -19.31
N THR A 48 9.07 -5.60 -18.75
CA THR A 48 9.50 -5.69 -17.36
C THR A 48 9.45 -4.31 -16.70
N ILE A 49 8.91 -4.25 -15.51
CA ILE A 49 8.97 -3.08 -14.62
C ILE A 49 9.73 -3.51 -13.38
N GLU A 50 10.79 -2.80 -13.07
CA GLU A 50 11.58 -2.98 -11.86
C GLU A 50 11.44 -1.74 -10.99
N LEU A 51 11.05 -1.92 -9.71
CA LEU A 51 10.84 -0.86 -8.73
C LEU A 51 11.35 -1.35 -7.37
N ASP A 52 12.24 -0.59 -6.73
CA ASP A 52 12.78 -0.90 -5.40
C ASP A 52 13.28 -2.34 -5.28
N GLY A 53 13.95 -2.85 -6.33
CA GLY A 53 14.48 -4.21 -6.40
C GLY A 53 13.42 -5.30 -6.64
N LYS A 54 12.15 -4.95 -6.77
CA LYS A 54 11.08 -5.89 -7.16
C LYS A 54 10.86 -5.84 -8.66
N ARG A 55 10.85 -7.02 -9.28
CA ARG A 55 10.67 -7.18 -10.72
C ARG A 55 9.30 -7.77 -11.05
N ILE A 56 8.56 -7.08 -11.92
CA ILE A 56 7.26 -7.52 -12.45
C ILE A 56 7.39 -7.59 -13.95
N ALA A 57 7.15 -8.77 -14.52
CA ALA A 57 7.30 -9.02 -15.95
C ALA A 57 6.02 -9.63 -16.56
N SER A 58 5.81 -9.37 -17.86
CA SER A 58 4.71 -9.98 -18.63
C SER A 58 4.92 -11.47 -18.84
N VAL A 59 6.12 -11.82 -19.28
CA VAL A 59 6.63 -13.19 -19.47
C VAL A 59 8.10 -13.15 -19.04
N PRO A 60 8.66 -14.23 -18.45
CA PRO A 60 10.11 -14.28 -18.22
C PRO A 60 10.85 -14.04 -19.54
N PRO A 61 11.84 -13.13 -19.58
CA PRO A 61 12.60 -12.89 -20.80
C PRO A 61 13.25 -14.19 -21.27
N SER A 62 12.89 -14.62 -22.47
CA SER A 62 13.58 -15.72 -23.13
C SER A 62 14.98 -15.26 -23.58
N GLN A 63 15.92 -16.20 -23.74
CA GLN A 63 17.30 -15.88 -24.14
C GLN A 63 17.41 -15.27 -25.55
N ASP A 64 16.32 -15.31 -26.33
CA ASP A 64 16.25 -14.80 -27.72
C ASP A 64 15.84 -13.32 -27.81
N LEU A 65 15.62 -12.63 -26.67
CA LEU A 65 15.24 -11.21 -26.64
C LEU A 65 16.50 -10.35 -26.51
N THR A 66 16.98 -9.84 -27.64
CA THR A 66 18.27 -9.12 -27.74
C THR A 66 18.10 -7.60 -27.85
N HIS A 67 16.98 -7.13 -28.40
CA HIS A 67 16.69 -5.71 -28.48
C HIS A 67 15.97 -5.23 -27.20
N GLU A 68 16.55 -4.23 -26.54
CA GLU A 68 15.98 -3.60 -25.35
C GLU A 68 15.73 -2.10 -25.59
N LEU A 69 14.57 -1.66 -25.20
CA LEU A 69 14.21 -0.24 -25.10
C LEU A 69 13.78 0.03 -23.66
N ASN A 70 14.43 0.97 -23.00
CA ASN A 70 14.19 1.22 -21.58
C ASN A 70 13.94 2.70 -21.27
N SER A 71 13.34 2.94 -20.08
CA SER A 71 13.15 4.26 -19.51
C SER A 71 13.19 4.17 -17.99
N GLU A 72 13.96 5.07 -17.37
CA GLU A 72 14.07 5.15 -15.92
C GLU A 72 12.81 5.75 -15.30
N ILE A 73 12.50 5.30 -14.10
CA ILE A 73 11.45 5.84 -13.24
C ILE A 73 12.13 6.66 -12.16
N CYS A 74 11.99 7.99 -12.23
CA CYS A 74 12.67 8.91 -11.33
C CYS A 74 11.67 9.63 -10.42
N ILE A 75 11.89 9.56 -9.11
CA ILE A 75 11.13 10.29 -8.08
C ILE A 75 12.06 11.36 -7.50
N ASN A 76 11.65 12.62 -7.52
CA ASN A 76 12.44 13.75 -7.04
C ASN A 76 13.86 13.83 -7.66
N GLY A 77 14.05 13.32 -8.88
CA GLY A 77 15.32 13.28 -9.58
C GLY A 77 16.22 12.09 -9.25
N GLU A 78 15.79 11.20 -8.37
CA GLU A 78 16.48 9.95 -8.06
C GLU A 78 15.82 8.78 -8.79
N ALA A 79 16.62 7.92 -9.44
CA ALA A 79 16.12 6.72 -10.09
C ALA A 79 15.70 5.69 -9.05
N CYS A 80 14.42 5.33 -9.05
CA CYS A 80 13.86 4.31 -8.16
C CYS A 80 13.49 3.02 -8.91
N GLY A 81 13.59 3.02 -10.25
CA GLY A 81 13.25 1.85 -11.05
C GLY A 81 13.42 2.09 -12.54
N GLN A 82 12.97 1.09 -13.31
CA GLN A 82 13.09 1.08 -14.77
C GLN A 82 11.93 0.31 -15.39
N LEU A 83 11.46 0.79 -16.53
CA LEU A 83 10.57 0.07 -17.44
C LEU A 83 11.38 -0.34 -18.67
N SER A 84 11.39 -1.62 -18.98
CA SER A 84 12.10 -2.18 -20.13
C SER A 84 11.14 -2.95 -21.02
N VAL A 85 11.28 -2.78 -22.32
CA VAL A 85 10.58 -3.55 -23.36
C VAL A 85 11.61 -4.28 -24.19
N TYR A 86 11.35 -5.56 -24.47
CA TYR A 86 12.26 -6.43 -25.19
C TYR A 86 11.58 -6.98 -26.44
N TYR A 87 12.36 -7.05 -27.53
CA TYR A 87 12.00 -7.72 -28.78
C TYR A 87 13.05 -8.75 -29.20
N PRO A 88 12.69 -9.76 -30.03
CA PRO A 88 13.65 -10.59 -30.74
C PRO A 88 14.48 -9.79 -31.73
N GLU A 89 15.67 -10.31 -32.11
CA GLU A 89 16.64 -9.63 -32.97
C GLU A 89 16.08 -9.24 -34.35
N ASP A 90 15.15 -10.03 -34.89
CA ASP A 90 14.53 -9.79 -36.21
C ASP A 90 13.39 -8.75 -36.19
N LYS A 91 13.04 -8.19 -35.01
CA LYS A 91 11.97 -7.20 -34.81
C LYS A 91 12.52 -5.87 -34.30
N PRO A 92 12.74 -4.89 -35.20
CA PRO A 92 13.23 -3.58 -34.78
C PRO A 92 12.14 -2.76 -34.06
N PHE A 93 12.55 -1.91 -33.12
CA PHE A 93 11.70 -0.90 -32.51
C PHE A 93 11.41 0.27 -33.47
N LEU A 94 10.23 0.87 -33.37
CA LEU A 94 9.98 2.25 -33.78
C LEU A 94 10.58 3.19 -32.72
N VAL A 95 11.90 3.36 -32.74
CA VAL A 95 12.68 3.92 -31.61
C VAL A 95 12.12 5.27 -31.11
N VAL A 96 11.68 6.15 -31.97
CA VAL A 96 11.21 7.50 -31.58
C VAL A 96 9.82 7.42 -30.93
N GLU A 97 8.90 6.71 -31.53
CA GLU A 97 7.51 6.60 -31.10
C GLU A 97 7.41 5.76 -29.82
N GLU A 98 7.99 4.59 -29.81
CA GLU A 98 7.94 3.66 -28.67
C GLU A 98 8.72 4.21 -27.49
N GLN A 99 9.90 4.85 -27.69
CA GLN A 99 10.63 5.54 -26.63
C GLN A 99 9.81 6.67 -26.01
N ARG A 100 9.11 7.44 -26.83
CA ARG A 100 8.22 8.51 -26.33
C ARG A 100 7.08 7.96 -25.49
N LEU A 101 6.50 6.84 -25.91
CA LEU A 101 5.42 6.18 -25.20
C LEU A 101 5.89 5.68 -23.83
N ILE A 102 7.00 4.93 -23.78
CA ILE A 102 7.52 4.41 -22.50
C ILE A 102 7.99 5.54 -21.56
N ASN A 103 8.59 6.61 -22.09
CA ASN A 103 8.97 7.79 -21.28
C ASN A 103 7.73 8.50 -20.69
N ALA A 104 6.64 8.58 -21.44
CA ALA A 104 5.39 9.14 -20.92
C ALA A 104 4.79 8.29 -19.82
N ILE A 105 4.84 6.96 -19.97
CA ILE A 105 4.34 6.00 -18.96
C ILE A 105 5.18 6.04 -17.69
N THR A 106 6.51 6.04 -17.80
CA THR A 106 7.40 6.13 -16.62
C THR A 106 7.21 7.44 -15.88
N SER A 107 7.01 8.56 -16.60
CA SER A 107 6.68 9.86 -16.00
C SER A 107 5.31 9.85 -15.30
N ASP A 108 4.29 9.20 -15.85
CA ASP A 108 2.97 9.07 -15.22
C ASP A 108 3.04 8.15 -13.98
N LEU A 109 3.81 7.06 -14.06
CA LEU A 109 4.05 6.14 -12.94
C LEU A 109 4.82 6.82 -11.80
N ALA A 110 5.88 7.57 -12.12
CA ALA A 110 6.65 8.34 -11.13
C ALA A 110 5.75 9.32 -10.36
N ARG A 111 4.94 10.11 -11.07
CA ARG A 111 3.98 11.04 -10.45
C ARG A 111 2.93 10.34 -9.59
N TRP A 112 2.52 9.15 -9.98
CA TRP A 112 1.59 8.34 -9.18
C TRP A 112 2.27 7.84 -7.90
N LEU A 113 3.52 7.35 -7.98
CA LEU A 113 4.31 6.91 -6.82
C LEU A 113 4.55 8.06 -5.83
N GLU A 114 4.91 9.26 -6.32
CA GLU A 114 5.05 10.45 -5.48
C GLU A 114 3.77 10.77 -4.71
N ARG A 115 2.63 10.80 -5.42
CA ARG A 115 1.33 11.07 -4.78
C ARG A 115 0.96 10.00 -3.76
N LYS A 116 1.18 8.73 -4.10
CA LYS A 116 0.90 7.61 -3.20
C LYS A 116 1.74 7.69 -1.93
N HIS A 117 3.03 8.01 -2.05
CA HIS A 117 3.93 8.19 -0.91
C HIS A 117 3.47 9.35 0.01
N VAL A 118 3.10 10.49 -0.57
CA VAL A 118 2.57 11.63 0.20
C VAL A 118 1.26 11.27 0.90
N ASP A 119 0.37 10.56 0.24
CA ASP A 119 -0.90 10.11 0.80
C ASP A 119 -0.68 9.15 1.98
N GLU A 120 0.22 8.19 1.85
CA GLU A 120 0.59 7.26 2.92
C GLU A 120 1.21 7.99 4.13
N LEU A 121 2.10 8.97 3.88
CA LEU A 121 2.67 9.81 4.95
C LEU A 121 1.59 10.63 5.65
N LEU A 122 0.65 11.21 4.91
CA LEU A 122 -0.46 11.98 5.48
C LEU A 122 -1.33 11.11 6.38
N HIS A 123 -1.70 9.92 5.91
CA HIS A 123 -2.48 8.97 6.70
C HIS A 123 -1.74 8.54 7.98
N ALA A 124 -0.44 8.25 7.89
CA ALA A 124 0.38 7.93 9.06
C ALA A 124 0.38 9.08 10.09
N ARG A 125 0.52 10.33 9.64
CA ARG A 125 0.48 11.52 10.52
C ARG A 125 -0.89 11.75 11.14
N LEU A 126 -1.96 11.56 10.39
CA LEU A 126 -3.32 11.67 10.93
C LEU A 126 -3.57 10.60 12.01
N ASN A 127 -3.13 9.36 11.78
CA ASN A 127 -3.26 8.29 12.77
C ASN A 127 -2.47 8.61 14.04
N GLU A 128 -1.23 9.13 13.91
CA GLU A 128 -0.41 9.56 15.04
C GLU A 128 -1.10 10.65 15.88
N ILE A 129 -1.59 11.71 15.22
CA ILE A 129 -2.28 12.82 15.88
C ILE A 129 -3.56 12.34 16.57
N THR A 130 -4.36 11.52 15.88
CA THR A 130 -5.60 10.96 16.42
C THR A 130 -5.30 10.09 17.66
N CYS A 131 -4.29 9.24 17.58
CA CYS A 131 -3.84 8.41 18.70
C CYS A 131 -3.48 9.27 19.92
N LEU A 132 -2.62 10.28 19.74
CA LEU A 132 -2.19 11.18 20.82
C LEU A 132 -3.37 11.96 21.43
N TYR A 133 -4.29 12.43 20.59
CA TYR A 133 -5.48 13.15 21.03
C TYR A 133 -6.38 12.26 21.90
N GLU A 134 -6.69 11.06 21.45
CA GLU A 134 -7.58 10.14 22.15
C GLU A 134 -6.95 9.61 23.45
N ILE A 135 -5.65 9.33 23.47
CA ILE A 135 -4.91 8.98 24.69
C ILE A 135 -4.99 10.13 25.70
N ARG A 136 -4.72 11.38 25.26
CA ARG A 136 -4.77 12.54 26.14
C ARG A 136 -6.17 12.80 26.69
N ARG A 137 -7.19 12.59 25.86
CA ARG A 137 -8.59 12.69 26.26
C ARG A 137 -8.95 11.66 27.31
N SER A 138 -8.52 10.41 27.16
CA SER A 138 -8.80 9.34 28.12
C SER A 138 -8.13 9.57 29.47
N MET A 139 -6.92 10.16 29.49
CA MET A 139 -6.24 10.53 30.75
C MET A 139 -6.94 11.66 31.55
N GLY A 140 -7.77 12.47 30.90
CA GLY A 140 -8.56 13.53 31.57
C GLY A 140 -9.86 13.05 32.20
N MET A 141 -10.20 11.76 32.08
CA MET A 141 -11.41 11.17 32.66
C MET A 141 -11.07 10.50 33.99
N GLU A 142 -12.05 10.44 34.92
CA GLU A 142 -11.92 9.68 36.17
C GLU A 142 -12.01 8.16 35.89
N LEU A 143 -10.99 7.62 35.27
CA LEU A 143 -10.87 6.22 34.91
C LEU A 143 -9.91 5.49 35.87
N SER A 144 -10.09 4.19 36.03
CA SER A 144 -9.12 3.37 36.73
C SER A 144 -7.80 3.30 35.91
N LEU A 145 -6.68 2.99 36.56
CA LEU A 145 -5.39 2.82 35.87
C LEU A 145 -5.49 1.77 34.77
N GLU A 146 -6.22 0.71 35.02
CA GLU A 146 -6.44 -0.38 34.05
C GLU A 146 -7.21 0.12 32.82
N ASP A 147 -8.30 0.89 33.02
CA ASP A 147 -9.08 1.46 31.91
C ASP A 147 -8.27 2.48 31.10
N VAL A 148 -7.38 3.24 31.74
CA VAL A 148 -6.45 4.14 31.04
C VAL A 148 -5.47 3.35 30.18
N CYS A 149 -4.85 2.28 30.70
CA CYS A 149 -3.95 1.42 29.95
C CYS A 149 -4.65 0.76 28.76
N LEU A 150 -5.86 0.25 28.96
CA LEU A 150 -6.69 -0.33 27.90
C LEU A 150 -7.03 0.69 26.82
N SER A 151 -7.35 1.94 27.21
CA SER A 151 -7.60 3.04 26.27
C SER A 151 -6.35 3.38 25.47
N ILE A 152 -5.18 3.40 26.09
CA ILE A 152 -3.90 3.62 25.38
C ILE A 152 -3.70 2.54 24.32
N PHE A 153 -3.85 1.28 24.65
CA PHE A 153 -3.69 0.19 23.68
C PHE A 153 -4.69 0.28 22.54
N LYS A 154 -5.96 0.62 22.83
CA LYS A 154 -7.01 0.77 21.84
C LYS A 154 -6.67 1.78 20.73
N TYR A 155 -5.97 2.85 21.05
CA TYR A 155 -5.62 3.89 20.10
C TYR A 155 -4.18 3.74 19.58
N LEU A 156 -3.26 3.21 20.40
CA LEU A 156 -1.86 3.04 20.03
C LEU A 156 -1.67 1.94 18.97
N ILE A 157 -2.28 0.78 19.16
CA ILE A 157 -2.09 -0.37 18.24
C ILE A 157 -2.52 -0.03 16.80
N PRO A 158 -3.73 0.53 16.56
CA PRO A 158 -4.12 0.91 15.20
C PRO A 158 -3.27 2.01 14.56
N ALA A 159 -2.55 2.81 15.38
CA ALA A 159 -1.66 3.86 14.89
C ALA A 159 -0.27 3.35 14.50
N MET A 160 0.07 2.09 14.80
CA MET A 160 1.33 1.48 14.41
C MET A 160 1.37 1.17 12.91
N GLN A 161 2.57 1.07 12.35
CA GLN A 161 2.78 0.75 10.94
C GLN A 161 2.21 -0.64 10.56
N PHE A 162 2.25 -1.59 11.51
CA PHE A 162 1.77 -2.96 11.35
C PHE A 162 0.86 -3.34 12.52
N PRO A 163 -0.38 -2.80 12.56
CA PRO A 163 -1.26 -2.95 13.72
C PRO A 163 -1.69 -4.40 13.98
N GLU A 164 -1.81 -5.21 12.93
CA GLU A 164 -2.23 -6.61 13.00
C GLU A 164 -1.26 -7.52 13.77
N ILE A 165 -0.05 -7.03 14.00
CA ILE A 165 1.02 -7.78 14.66
C ILE A 165 1.66 -7.02 15.82
N ALA A 166 1.32 -5.75 15.96
CA ALA A 166 1.84 -4.94 17.04
C ALA A 166 1.32 -5.46 18.38
N THR A 167 2.25 -5.62 19.32
CA THR A 167 1.93 -5.90 20.73
C THR A 167 2.58 -4.81 21.56
N ALA A 168 1.81 -4.18 22.44
CA ALA A 168 2.31 -3.17 23.37
C ALA A 168 2.18 -3.66 24.80
N VAL A 169 3.15 -3.27 25.62
CA VAL A 169 3.19 -3.55 27.06
C VAL A 169 3.42 -2.25 27.79
N ILE A 170 2.65 -2.02 28.85
CA ILE A 170 2.81 -0.89 29.77
C ILE A 170 3.14 -1.46 31.14
N GLU A 171 4.24 -1.04 31.73
CA GLU A 171 4.65 -1.42 33.09
C GLU A 171 4.58 -0.20 34.01
N ILE A 172 3.82 -0.31 35.11
CA ILE A 172 3.63 0.75 36.10
C ILE A 172 3.65 0.11 37.51
N ASN A 173 4.59 0.53 38.36
CA ASN A 173 4.68 0.07 39.75
C ASN A 173 4.62 -1.46 39.87
N ASP A 174 5.49 -2.17 39.15
CA ASP A 174 5.58 -3.64 39.10
C ASP A 174 4.33 -4.36 38.57
N LYS A 175 3.35 -3.63 38.05
CA LYS A 175 2.21 -4.19 37.32
C LYS A 175 2.43 -4.06 35.84
N GLN A 176 2.23 -5.16 35.13
CA GLN A 176 2.36 -5.23 33.68
C GLN A 176 0.98 -5.38 33.03
N PHE A 177 0.69 -4.50 32.08
CA PHE A 177 -0.52 -4.53 31.26
C PHE A 177 -0.11 -4.84 29.83
N THR A 178 -0.81 -5.73 29.15
CA THR A 178 -0.50 -6.09 27.75
C THR A 178 -1.68 -5.80 26.84
N SER A 179 -1.40 -5.47 25.58
CA SER A 179 -2.45 -5.25 24.58
C SER A 179 -3.26 -6.54 24.29
N LYS A 180 -2.73 -7.72 24.63
CA LYS A 180 -3.44 -9.00 24.54
C LYS A 180 -4.57 -9.14 25.55
N ASP A 181 -4.49 -8.41 26.66
CA ASP A 181 -5.55 -8.38 27.69
C ASP A 181 -6.80 -7.64 27.20
N LEU A 182 -6.68 -6.80 26.15
CA LEU A 182 -7.82 -6.16 25.50
C LEU A 182 -8.84 -7.17 24.99
N ASP A 183 -8.40 -8.23 24.33
CA ASP A 183 -9.31 -9.25 23.77
C ASP A 183 -10.05 -10.02 24.86
N GLN A 184 -9.38 -10.32 25.97
CA GLN A 184 -9.96 -11.05 27.08
C GLN A 184 -10.93 -10.18 27.90
N ASN A 185 -10.59 -8.91 28.13
CA ASN A 185 -11.46 -7.97 28.84
C ASN A 185 -12.66 -7.52 28.00
N LEU A 186 -12.49 -7.36 26.69
CA LEU A 186 -13.61 -7.10 25.79
C LEU A 186 -14.58 -8.27 25.73
N VAL A 187 -14.09 -9.51 25.67
CA VAL A 187 -14.92 -10.71 25.69
C VAL A 187 -15.68 -10.83 27.02
N SER A 188 -15.04 -10.56 28.17
CA SER A 188 -15.69 -10.61 29.49
C SER A 188 -16.72 -9.48 29.68
N LYS A 189 -16.43 -8.24 29.23
CA LYS A 189 -17.38 -7.13 29.23
C LYS A 189 -18.53 -7.35 28.24
N LEU A 190 -18.27 -8.00 27.09
CA LEU A 190 -19.29 -8.40 26.14
C LEU A 190 -20.24 -9.48 26.70
N GLN A 191 -19.71 -10.42 27.47
CA GLN A 191 -20.50 -11.43 28.14
C GLN A 191 -21.36 -10.87 29.28
N SER A 192 -20.85 -9.85 29.99
CA SER A 192 -21.62 -9.15 31.04
C SER A 192 -22.65 -8.14 30.49
N ALA A 193 -22.40 -7.53 29.33
CA ALA A 193 -23.30 -6.58 28.69
C ALA A 193 -24.45 -7.23 27.89
N ASN A 194 -24.34 -8.50 27.52
CA ASN A 194 -25.46 -9.25 26.93
C ASN A 194 -26.67 -9.41 27.86
N ASN A 195 -26.54 -8.93 29.10
CA ASN A 195 -27.65 -8.86 30.08
C ASN A 195 -28.23 -7.44 30.25
N ALA A 196 -27.79 -6.43 29.49
CA ALA A 196 -28.30 -5.06 29.53
C ALA A 196 -28.27 -4.42 28.12
N ASP A 197 -29.46 -4.24 27.60
CA ASP A 197 -29.96 -3.56 26.39
C ASP A 197 -29.08 -2.66 25.50
N ALA A 198 -29.15 -2.92 24.22
CA ALA A 198 -29.51 -2.09 23.05
C ALA A 198 -28.50 -1.13 22.39
N ASP A 199 -27.35 -0.72 22.96
CA ASP A 199 -26.42 0.26 22.27
C ASP A 199 -25.21 -0.40 21.62
N PHE A 200 -25.21 -1.72 21.57
CA PHE A 200 -24.03 -2.54 21.26
C PHE A 200 -23.82 -2.85 19.76
N THR A 201 -24.78 -2.58 18.90
CA THR A 201 -24.71 -2.91 17.47
C THR A 201 -23.72 -2.00 16.71
N HIS A 202 -23.57 -0.75 17.11
CA HIS A 202 -22.65 0.19 16.48
C HIS A 202 -21.18 -0.15 16.77
N PHE A 203 -20.89 -0.55 18.01
CA PHE A 203 -19.54 -0.88 18.46
C PHE A 203 -19.00 -2.18 17.82
N LYS A 204 -19.88 -3.16 17.60
CA LYS A 204 -19.52 -4.44 16.97
C LYS A 204 -19.19 -4.30 15.48
N HIS A 205 -19.82 -3.35 14.80
CA HIS A 205 -19.59 -3.09 13.38
C HIS A 205 -18.21 -2.46 13.14
N ASP A 206 -17.80 -1.49 13.98
CA ASP A 206 -16.51 -0.81 13.86
C ASP A 206 -15.34 -1.76 14.20
N PHE A 207 -15.52 -2.67 15.14
CA PHE A 207 -14.49 -3.64 15.52
C PHE A 207 -14.29 -4.75 14.50
N GLN A 208 -15.35 -5.24 13.83
CA GLN A 208 -15.24 -6.27 12.78
C GLN A 208 -14.62 -5.73 11.49
N LEU A 209 -14.75 -4.44 11.19
CA LEU A 209 -14.09 -3.81 10.03
C LEU A 209 -12.57 -3.68 10.22
N GLN A 210 -12.09 -3.57 11.48
CA GLN A 210 -10.66 -3.49 11.81
C GLN A 210 -9.98 -4.88 11.93
N ALA A 211 -10.71 -5.92 12.30
CA ALA A 211 -10.17 -7.27 12.52
C ALA A 211 -9.90 -8.07 11.22
N ASN A 212 -10.41 -7.64 10.07
CA ASN A 212 -10.32 -8.38 8.80
C ASN A 212 -9.11 -8.03 7.91
N LYS A 213 -8.11 -7.31 8.41
CA LYS A 213 -6.87 -7.01 7.67
C LYS A 213 -5.65 -7.63 8.33
N SER A 214 -5.36 -8.82 7.94
CA SER A 214 -4.14 -9.70 7.86
C SER A 214 -2.78 -9.34 8.50
N VAL A 215 -2.18 -10.29 9.03
CA VAL A 215 -1.04 -10.80 9.82
C VAL A 215 0.40 -10.56 9.32
N LEU A 216 1.28 -9.92 10.14
CA LEU A 216 2.76 -9.96 10.18
C LEU A 216 3.31 -9.45 11.56
N HIS A 217 4.35 -10.05 12.17
CA HIS A 217 4.72 -9.86 13.60
C HIS A 217 5.83 -8.82 13.87
N SER A 218 5.59 -7.83 14.76
CA SER A 218 6.63 -7.04 15.42
C SER A 218 6.30 -6.80 16.91
N GLN A 219 7.26 -6.92 17.80
CA GLN A 219 7.12 -6.59 19.23
C GLN A 219 7.72 -5.21 19.49
N ILE A 220 6.97 -4.33 20.14
CA ILE A 220 7.45 -3.02 20.58
C ILE A 220 7.30 -2.97 22.10
N SER A 221 8.42 -2.81 22.80
CA SER A 221 8.43 -2.47 24.25
C SER A 221 8.53 -0.97 24.38
N VAL A 222 7.61 -0.35 25.10
CA VAL A 222 7.67 1.06 25.48
C VAL A 222 8.09 1.08 26.98
N ASN A 223 9.35 1.46 27.22
CA ASN A 223 9.86 1.74 28.58
C ASN A 223 9.56 3.20 28.96
#